data_983d0bf1d45f49c7d647c6a05b58a145
#
_entry.id   983d0bf1d45f49c7d647c6a05b58a145
#
_cell.length_a   1.000
_cell.length_b   1.000
_cell.length_c   1.000
_cell.angle_alpha   90.00
_cell.angle_beta   90.00
_cell.angle_gamma   90.00
#
_symmetry.space_group_name_H-M   'P 1'
#
loop_
_entity.id
_entity.type
_entity.pdbx_description
1 polymer ?
#
loop_
_entity_poly.entity_id
_entity_poly.type
_entity_poly.pdbx_seq_one_letter_code
_entity_poly.pdbx_strand_id
1 'polypeptide(L)'
;MVFRVYVEKKPGFDVEAQQLGTELKTILGIDGLRKVRIVNRYDVEGISQELFEQATPTVFSEPQVDDASANLPDFGDATVFATEFLPGQFDQRADSAAECIQLISQGERPTVRSAKVYALEGTLSEADVDAIKHYVINPVEAREASLEAKTTLKTQVPTPGKVETIAGFNEMDAAAGQKFIDERGLAMDLADLEFCQKYFSEEGREPTITEIKVIDTYWSDHCRHTTFGTELDKVDIDDAAVKAAFERYLEMRHELGRDAKPVCLMDMGTIGAKWLKKNGILTGLDESEEINACTVKVKVDVNGEDEDWLFLFKNETHNHPTEIEPFGGAATCIGGRARPPAPPCRAFPTCIRRCASPVPPIRPCRSPKRLKASCPSASS
;
A
#
# COMPACT_ATOMS: atom_id res chain seq x y z
N MET A 1 -6.66 -26.57 -19.67
CA MET A 1 -5.87 -25.88 -20.73
C MET A 1 -5.70 -24.45 -20.29
N VAL A 2 -4.49 -23.88 -20.49
CA VAL A 2 -4.23 -22.48 -20.21
C VAL A 2 -4.22 -21.71 -21.51
N PHE A 3 -5.03 -20.68 -21.59
CA PHE A 3 -5.03 -19.72 -22.70
C PHE A 3 -4.12 -18.55 -22.33
N ARG A 4 -3.49 -17.93 -23.32
CA ARG A 4 -2.62 -16.77 -23.13
C ARG A 4 -2.94 -15.67 -24.13
N VAL A 5 -2.97 -14.42 -23.65
CA VAL A 5 -3.06 -13.24 -24.51
C VAL A 5 -2.02 -12.19 -24.06
N TYR A 6 -1.43 -11.54 -25.02
CA TYR A 6 -0.53 -10.40 -24.86
C TYR A 6 -1.24 -9.15 -25.35
N VAL A 7 -1.17 -8.10 -24.56
CA VAL A 7 -1.87 -6.83 -24.82
C VAL A 7 -0.89 -5.68 -24.71
N GLU A 8 -0.65 -4.99 -25.79
CA GLU A 8 0.25 -3.84 -25.87
C GLU A 8 -0.53 -2.58 -26.20
N LYS A 9 -0.16 -1.47 -25.59
CA LYS A 9 -0.72 -0.17 -25.94
C LYS A 9 -0.23 0.29 -27.31
N LYS A 10 -1.15 0.74 -28.16
CA LYS A 10 -0.83 1.35 -29.46
C LYS A 10 0.06 2.58 -29.30
N PRO A 11 0.88 2.94 -30.31
CA PRO A 11 1.67 4.15 -30.30
C PRO A 11 0.85 5.38 -29.93
N GLY A 12 1.36 6.19 -29.00
CA GLY A 12 0.67 7.37 -28.47
C GLY A 12 -0.23 7.10 -27.24
N PHE A 13 -0.53 5.83 -26.94
CA PHE A 13 -1.22 5.39 -25.72
C PHE A 13 -0.30 4.67 -24.75
N ASP A 14 0.93 4.41 -25.15
CA ASP A 14 2.00 3.70 -24.42
C ASP A 14 2.71 4.56 -23.37
N VAL A 15 1.95 5.42 -22.67
CA VAL A 15 2.46 6.41 -21.71
C VAL A 15 3.31 5.76 -20.60
N GLU A 16 2.93 4.58 -20.11
CA GLU A 16 3.68 3.88 -19.08
C GLU A 16 5.08 3.48 -19.58
N ALA A 17 5.18 2.97 -20.81
CA ALA A 17 6.46 2.60 -21.41
C ALA A 17 7.36 3.80 -21.66
N GLN A 18 6.79 4.91 -22.16
CA GLN A 18 7.52 6.16 -22.40
C GLN A 18 8.05 6.77 -21.10
N GLN A 19 7.20 6.75 -20.05
CA GLN A 19 7.59 7.26 -18.75
C GLN A 19 8.70 6.43 -18.13
N LEU A 20 8.57 5.08 -18.17
CA LEU A 20 9.62 4.18 -17.70
C LEU A 20 10.93 4.44 -18.44
N GLY A 21 10.88 4.54 -19.77
CA GLY A 21 12.08 4.84 -20.57
C GLY A 21 12.76 6.15 -20.18
N THR A 22 11.98 7.18 -19.82
CA THR A 22 12.48 8.45 -19.32
C THR A 22 13.12 8.30 -17.94
N GLU A 23 12.44 7.60 -17.03
CA GLU A 23 12.95 7.35 -15.67
C GLU A 23 14.27 6.57 -15.69
N LEU A 24 14.37 5.51 -16.50
CA LEU A 24 15.58 4.69 -16.62
C LEU A 24 16.78 5.52 -17.13
N LYS A 25 16.56 6.45 -18.06
CA LYS A 25 17.60 7.35 -18.55
C LYS A 25 17.98 8.41 -17.51
N THR A 26 17.00 9.05 -16.87
CA THR A 26 17.24 10.20 -16.00
C THR A 26 17.65 9.82 -14.59
N ILE A 27 17.14 8.70 -14.06
CA ILE A 27 17.41 8.27 -12.68
C ILE A 27 18.60 7.29 -12.63
N LEU A 28 18.62 6.31 -13.56
CA LEU A 28 19.67 5.29 -13.59
C LEU A 28 20.83 5.63 -14.52
N GLY A 29 20.69 6.68 -15.35
CA GLY A 29 21.74 7.07 -16.29
C GLY A 29 21.97 6.06 -17.42
N ILE A 30 20.95 5.31 -17.85
CA ILE A 30 21.07 4.28 -18.90
C ILE A 30 20.99 4.95 -20.28
N ASP A 31 22.09 5.55 -20.72
CA ASP A 31 22.15 6.28 -21.98
C ASP A 31 21.99 5.39 -23.23
N GLY A 32 22.40 4.12 -23.13
CA GLY A 32 22.28 3.15 -24.21
C GLY A 32 20.85 2.69 -24.52
N LEU A 33 19.89 3.00 -23.64
CA LEU A 33 18.48 2.63 -23.81
C LEU A 33 17.83 3.56 -24.86
N ARG A 34 17.30 2.98 -25.94
CA ARG A 34 16.60 3.74 -27.00
C ARG A 34 15.11 3.83 -26.71
N LYS A 35 14.45 2.69 -26.49
CA LYS A 35 13.01 2.59 -26.29
C LYS A 35 12.64 1.47 -25.32
N VAL A 36 11.56 1.64 -24.60
CA VAL A 36 10.91 0.61 -23.79
C VAL A 36 9.55 0.28 -24.39
N ARG A 37 9.23 -1.01 -24.51
CA ARG A 37 7.88 -1.48 -24.76
C ARG A 37 7.40 -2.29 -23.56
N ILE A 38 6.12 -2.15 -23.22
CA ILE A 38 5.48 -2.89 -22.12
C ILE A 38 4.26 -3.60 -22.67
N VAL A 39 4.24 -4.92 -22.50
CA VAL A 39 3.15 -5.77 -22.92
C VAL A 39 2.56 -6.45 -21.68
N ASN A 40 1.26 -6.30 -21.46
CA ASN A 40 0.55 -7.03 -20.42
C ASN A 40 0.25 -8.44 -20.93
N ARG A 41 0.63 -9.45 -20.16
CA ARG A 41 0.33 -10.86 -20.42
C ARG A 41 -0.75 -11.32 -19.47
N TYR A 42 -1.74 -12.02 -19.98
CA TYR A 42 -2.73 -12.74 -19.18
C TYR A 42 -2.68 -14.21 -19.51
N ASP A 43 -2.57 -15.03 -18.48
CA ASP A 43 -2.72 -16.48 -18.54
C ASP A 43 -4.06 -16.83 -17.88
N VAL A 44 -4.91 -17.63 -18.53
CA VAL A 44 -6.28 -17.93 -18.10
C VAL A 44 -6.53 -19.43 -18.14
N GLU A 45 -7.03 -19.99 -17.05
CA GLU A 45 -7.38 -21.41 -16.90
C GLU A 45 -8.82 -21.54 -16.38
N GLY A 46 -9.57 -22.53 -16.89
CA GLY A 46 -10.91 -22.85 -16.42
C GLY A 46 -12.04 -22.24 -17.24
N ILE A 47 -11.78 -21.84 -18.50
CA ILE A 47 -12.79 -21.35 -19.44
C ILE A 47 -12.72 -22.09 -20.78
N SER A 48 -13.77 -21.94 -21.62
CA SER A 48 -13.76 -22.42 -22.98
C SER A 48 -13.00 -21.48 -23.92
N GLN A 49 -12.64 -21.96 -25.08
CA GLN A 49 -11.97 -21.15 -26.12
C GLN A 49 -12.88 -19.99 -26.58
N GLU A 50 -14.17 -20.27 -26.80
CA GLU A 50 -15.15 -19.27 -27.25
C GLU A 50 -15.26 -18.12 -26.21
N LEU A 51 -15.30 -18.45 -24.92
CA LEU A 51 -15.35 -17.45 -23.85
C LEU A 51 -14.04 -16.64 -23.78
N PHE A 52 -12.90 -17.27 -24.00
CA PHE A 52 -11.61 -16.59 -24.06
C PHE A 52 -11.54 -15.62 -25.24
N GLU A 53 -12.00 -16.02 -26.43
CA GLU A 53 -12.06 -15.16 -27.60
C GLU A 53 -13.00 -13.97 -27.39
N GLN A 54 -14.14 -14.18 -26.74
CA GLN A 54 -15.06 -13.10 -26.35
C GLN A 54 -14.46 -12.15 -25.32
N ALA A 55 -13.74 -12.69 -24.34
CA ALA A 55 -13.12 -11.91 -23.28
C ALA A 55 -11.92 -11.07 -23.78
N THR A 56 -11.26 -11.50 -24.84
CA THR A 56 -10.05 -10.81 -25.34
C THR A 56 -10.32 -9.33 -25.67
N PRO A 57 -11.30 -8.94 -26.47
CA PRO A 57 -11.58 -7.54 -26.79
C PRO A 57 -12.40 -6.80 -25.72
N THR A 58 -12.95 -7.51 -24.72
CA THR A 58 -13.90 -6.90 -23.76
C THR A 58 -13.37 -6.82 -22.34
N VAL A 59 -12.47 -7.73 -21.95
CA VAL A 59 -11.90 -7.81 -20.60
C VAL A 59 -10.41 -7.50 -20.61
N PHE A 60 -9.65 -8.12 -21.53
CA PHE A 60 -8.19 -8.01 -21.51
C PHE A 60 -7.66 -6.79 -22.27
N SER A 61 -8.42 -6.29 -23.26
CA SER A 61 -7.99 -5.17 -24.10
C SER A 61 -9.11 -4.18 -24.40
N GLU A 62 -8.71 -2.98 -24.79
CA GLU A 62 -9.57 -1.96 -25.40
C GLU A 62 -9.14 -1.79 -26.85
N PRO A 63 -9.82 -2.40 -27.85
CA PRO A 63 -9.36 -2.43 -29.25
C PRO A 63 -9.04 -1.07 -29.89
N GLN A 64 -9.58 0.02 -29.33
CA GLN A 64 -9.30 1.38 -29.78
C GLN A 64 -7.86 1.83 -29.45
N VAL A 65 -7.30 1.35 -28.35
CA VAL A 65 -6.02 1.82 -27.79
C VAL A 65 -5.03 0.68 -27.54
N ASP A 66 -5.45 -0.58 -27.73
CA ASP A 66 -4.66 -1.78 -27.51
C ASP A 66 -4.55 -2.63 -28.78
N ASP A 67 -3.43 -3.31 -28.91
CA ASP A 67 -3.22 -4.45 -29.81
C ASP A 67 -3.13 -5.71 -28.95
N ALA A 68 -4.00 -6.70 -29.25
CA ALA A 68 -4.06 -7.98 -28.55
C ALA A 68 -3.60 -9.11 -29.48
N SER A 69 -2.78 -10.03 -28.97
CA SER A 69 -2.26 -11.17 -29.72
C SER A 69 -2.12 -12.41 -28.82
N ALA A 70 -2.38 -13.59 -29.39
CA ALA A 70 -2.10 -14.86 -28.71
C ALA A 70 -0.59 -15.17 -28.66
N ASN A 71 0.18 -14.56 -29.55
CA ASN A 71 1.63 -14.73 -29.61
C ASN A 71 2.37 -13.52 -29.03
N LEU A 72 3.51 -13.77 -28.42
CA LEU A 72 4.41 -12.72 -27.99
C LEU A 72 4.79 -11.86 -29.22
N PRO A 73 4.63 -10.52 -29.16
CA PRO A 73 5.07 -9.65 -30.23
C PRO A 73 6.55 -9.84 -30.55
N ASP A 74 6.91 -9.67 -31.82
CA ASP A 74 8.31 -9.64 -32.22
C ASP A 74 8.94 -8.32 -31.75
N PHE A 75 10.05 -8.44 -31.03
CA PHE A 75 10.81 -7.32 -30.49
C PHE A 75 12.18 -7.16 -31.18
N GLY A 76 12.47 -7.97 -32.23
CA GLY A 76 13.77 -7.96 -32.90
C GLY A 76 14.91 -8.25 -31.92
N ASP A 77 15.94 -7.39 -31.92
CA ASP A 77 17.15 -7.54 -31.08
C ASP A 77 16.98 -6.96 -29.67
N ALA A 78 15.76 -6.63 -29.24
CA ALA A 78 15.54 -6.07 -27.90
C ALA A 78 15.78 -7.09 -26.79
N THR A 79 16.34 -6.65 -25.68
CA THR A 79 16.40 -7.47 -24.46
C THR A 79 15.02 -7.61 -23.84
N VAL A 80 14.54 -8.83 -23.65
CA VAL A 80 13.18 -9.12 -23.17
C VAL A 80 13.23 -9.87 -21.86
N PHE A 81 12.47 -9.40 -20.89
CA PHE A 81 12.18 -10.11 -19.65
C PHE A 81 10.74 -9.86 -19.20
N ALA A 82 10.23 -10.68 -18.31
CA ALA A 82 8.89 -10.49 -17.77
C ALA A 82 8.90 -10.48 -16.24
N THR A 83 7.85 -9.86 -15.66
CA THR A 83 7.64 -9.85 -14.21
C THR A 83 6.25 -10.36 -13.87
N GLU A 84 6.13 -11.11 -12.78
CA GLU A 84 4.86 -11.58 -12.24
C GLU A 84 4.82 -11.40 -10.74
N PHE A 85 3.63 -11.33 -10.14
CA PHE A 85 3.48 -11.27 -8.69
C PHE A 85 3.94 -12.57 -8.03
N LEU A 86 4.52 -12.45 -6.83
CA LEU A 86 4.84 -13.60 -5.99
C LEU A 86 3.56 -14.34 -5.56
N PRO A 87 3.64 -15.66 -5.32
CA PRO A 87 2.54 -16.39 -4.71
C PRO A 87 2.14 -15.77 -3.37
N GLY A 88 0.85 -15.51 -3.20
CA GLY A 88 0.31 -14.86 -2.01
C GLY A 88 0.14 -13.34 -2.13
N GLN A 89 0.78 -12.71 -3.10
CA GLN A 89 0.55 -11.30 -3.40
C GLN A 89 -0.72 -11.11 -4.23
N PHE A 90 -1.40 -9.98 -4.00
CA PHE A 90 -2.65 -9.67 -4.69
C PHE A 90 -2.39 -9.12 -6.10
N ASP A 91 -2.81 -9.89 -7.10
CA ASP A 91 -2.77 -9.51 -8.51
C ASP A 91 -4.10 -8.85 -8.90
N GLN A 92 -4.20 -7.54 -8.67
CA GLN A 92 -5.42 -6.76 -8.93
C GLN A 92 -5.90 -6.89 -10.39
N ARG A 93 -4.98 -6.92 -11.36
CA ARG A 93 -5.31 -7.01 -12.76
C ARG A 93 -5.92 -8.38 -13.11
N ALA A 94 -5.34 -9.44 -12.59
CA ALA A 94 -5.85 -10.81 -12.76
C ALA A 94 -7.18 -10.99 -12.03
N ASP A 95 -7.31 -10.45 -10.83
CA ASP A 95 -8.52 -10.53 -10.02
C ASP A 95 -9.70 -9.85 -10.71
N SER A 96 -9.52 -8.60 -11.18
CA SER A 96 -10.53 -7.87 -11.93
C SER A 96 -10.91 -8.56 -13.24
N ALA A 97 -9.93 -9.14 -13.96
CA ALA A 97 -10.21 -9.89 -15.19
C ALA A 97 -11.03 -11.16 -14.91
N ALA A 98 -10.69 -11.90 -13.85
CA ALA A 98 -11.43 -13.09 -13.44
C ALA A 98 -12.88 -12.75 -13.05
N GLU A 99 -13.10 -11.64 -12.35
CA GLU A 99 -14.43 -11.14 -11.99
C GLU A 99 -15.24 -10.76 -13.24
N CYS A 100 -14.65 -10.01 -14.16
CA CYS A 100 -15.31 -9.63 -15.41
C CYS A 100 -15.71 -10.85 -16.25
N ILE A 101 -14.84 -11.87 -16.35
CA ILE A 101 -15.16 -13.11 -17.07
C ILE A 101 -16.30 -13.85 -16.37
N GLN A 102 -16.32 -13.91 -15.04
CA GLN A 102 -17.40 -14.52 -14.29
C GLN A 102 -18.73 -13.81 -14.54
N LEU A 103 -18.74 -12.47 -14.56
CA LEU A 103 -19.95 -11.69 -14.87
C LEU A 103 -20.48 -11.92 -16.28
N ILE A 104 -19.59 -12.02 -17.29
CA ILE A 104 -19.97 -12.26 -18.68
C ILE A 104 -20.54 -13.67 -18.84
N SER A 105 -19.87 -14.67 -18.27
CA SER A 105 -20.24 -16.07 -18.40
C SER A 105 -21.41 -16.50 -17.52
N GLN A 106 -21.65 -15.77 -16.41
CA GLN A 106 -22.51 -16.17 -15.29
C GLN A 106 -22.18 -17.58 -14.75
N GLY A 107 -20.93 -18.00 -14.91
CA GLY A 107 -20.40 -19.32 -14.55
C GLY A 107 -19.43 -19.26 -13.35
N GLU A 108 -18.59 -20.28 -13.29
CA GLU A 108 -17.52 -20.33 -12.27
C GLU A 108 -16.44 -19.27 -12.56
N ARG A 109 -15.85 -18.78 -11.50
CA ARG A 109 -14.75 -17.82 -11.60
C ARG A 109 -13.48 -18.51 -12.11
N PRO A 110 -12.88 -18.06 -13.23
CA PRO A 110 -11.67 -18.67 -13.75
C PRO A 110 -10.46 -18.31 -12.90
N THR A 111 -9.37 -19.07 -13.07
CA THR A 111 -8.07 -18.67 -12.58
C THR A 111 -7.38 -17.81 -13.63
N VAL A 112 -7.01 -16.59 -13.24
CA VAL A 112 -6.24 -15.67 -14.09
C VAL A 112 -4.93 -15.33 -13.38
N ARG A 113 -3.85 -15.17 -14.14
CA ARG A 113 -2.57 -14.62 -13.68
C ARG A 113 -2.12 -13.55 -14.65
N SER A 114 -1.62 -12.46 -14.15
CA SER A 114 -1.05 -11.43 -15.01
C SER A 114 0.48 -11.38 -14.90
N ALA A 115 1.09 -10.88 -15.95
CA ALA A 115 2.51 -10.56 -15.98
C ALA A 115 2.73 -9.35 -16.89
N LYS A 116 3.83 -8.64 -16.68
CA LYS A 116 4.28 -7.59 -17.58
C LYS A 116 5.54 -8.05 -18.30
N VAL A 117 5.53 -7.97 -19.62
CA VAL A 117 6.70 -8.22 -20.46
C VAL A 117 7.31 -6.88 -20.82
N TYR A 118 8.60 -6.74 -20.59
CA TYR A 118 9.39 -5.56 -20.92
C TYR A 118 10.32 -5.90 -22.06
N ALA A 119 10.28 -5.10 -23.11
CA ALA A 119 11.26 -5.17 -24.19
C ALA A 119 12.07 -3.87 -24.22
N LEU A 120 13.37 -4.00 -24.08
CA LEU A 120 14.33 -2.91 -23.99
C LEU A 120 15.12 -2.82 -25.30
N GLU A 121 14.85 -1.81 -26.10
CA GLU A 121 15.59 -1.56 -27.34
C GLU A 121 16.78 -0.63 -27.05
N GLY A 122 17.95 -1.01 -27.52
CA GLY A 122 19.15 -0.19 -27.36
C GLY A 122 20.43 -1.02 -27.28
N THR A 123 21.54 -0.36 -27.00
CA THR A 123 22.82 -1.02 -26.74
C THR A 123 23.04 -1.04 -25.24
N LEU A 124 22.65 -2.14 -24.60
CA LEU A 124 22.66 -2.31 -23.15
C LEU A 124 23.72 -3.33 -22.75
N SER A 125 24.49 -3.03 -21.71
CA SER A 125 25.35 -4.00 -21.05
C SER A 125 24.54 -4.90 -20.12
N GLU A 126 25.10 -6.03 -19.71
CA GLU A 126 24.48 -6.90 -18.69
C GLU A 126 24.21 -6.12 -17.39
N ALA A 127 25.15 -5.26 -16.99
CA ALA A 127 24.98 -4.41 -15.80
C ALA A 127 23.81 -3.42 -15.92
N ASP A 128 23.58 -2.85 -17.12
CA ASP A 128 22.42 -2.00 -17.36
C ASP A 128 21.11 -2.79 -17.23
N VAL A 129 21.07 -3.99 -17.80
CA VAL A 129 19.89 -4.86 -17.73
C VAL A 129 19.59 -5.27 -16.29
N ASP A 130 20.61 -5.62 -15.52
CA ASP A 130 20.45 -5.98 -14.10
C ASP A 130 19.99 -4.77 -13.28
N ALA A 131 20.52 -3.59 -13.52
CA ALA A 131 20.08 -2.36 -12.87
C ALA A 131 18.61 -2.04 -13.21
N ILE A 132 18.20 -2.23 -14.46
CA ILE A 132 16.81 -2.05 -14.89
C ILE A 132 15.91 -3.08 -14.21
N LYS A 133 16.29 -4.36 -14.20
CA LYS A 133 15.53 -5.42 -13.50
C LYS A 133 15.37 -5.07 -12.02
N HIS A 134 16.45 -4.67 -11.36
CA HIS A 134 16.42 -4.28 -9.95
C HIS A 134 15.50 -3.06 -9.71
N TYR A 135 15.41 -2.14 -10.66
CA TYR A 135 14.54 -0.98 -10.56
C TYR A 135 13.05 -1.32 -10.75
N VAL A 136 12.71 -2.23 -11.67
CA VAL A 136 11.31 -2.55 -11.98
C VAL A 136 10.73 -3.69 -11.19
N ILE A 137 11.56 -4.60 -10.64
CA ILE A 137 11.13 -5.75 -9.84
C ILE A 137 11.27 -5.40 -8.37
N ASN A 138 10.14 -5.21 -7.70
CA ASN A 138 10.14 -5.15 -6.25
C ASN A 138 10.15 -6.59 -5.69
N PRO A 139 11.25 -7.05 -5.05
CA PRO A 139 11.38 -8.44 -4.61
C PRO A 139 10.41 -8.84 -3.50
N VAL A 140 9.74 -7.88 -2.88
CA VAL A 140 8.70 -8.12 -1.86
C VAL A 140 7.38 -8.57 -2.50
N GLU A 141 7.05 -8.06 -3.69
CA GLU A 141 5.77 -8.33 -4.34
C GLU A 141 5.88 -9.07 -5.68
N ALA A 142 7.04 -9.04 -6.33
CA ALA A 142 7.21 -9.52 -7.69
C ALA A 142 8.52 -10.26 -7.90
N ARG A 143 8.56 -11.05 -8.95
CA ARG A 143 9.75 -11.75 -9.41
C ARG A 143 9.85 -11.74 -10.94
N GLU A 144 10.99 -12.12 -11.47
CA GLU A 144 11.12 -12.41 -12.89
C GLU A 144 10.26 -13.62 -13.27
N ALA A 145 9.51 -13.50 -14.38
CA ALA A 145 8.62 -14.53 -14.88
C ALA A 145 9.18 -15.21 -16.11
N SER A 146 8.94 -16.52 -16.24
CA SER A 146 9.24 -17.23 -17.49
C SER A 146 8.32 -16.74 -18.62
N LEU A 147 8.87 -16.64 -19.82
CA LEU A 147 8.12 -16.36 -21.05
C LEU A 147 7.45 -17.61 -21.64
N GLU A 148 7.83 -18.79 -21.17
CA GLU A 148 7.29 -20.06 -21.66
C GLU A 148 5.78 -20.20 -21.37
N ALA A 149 5.11 -21.01 -22.21
CA ALA A 149 3.70 -21.31 -22.02
C ALA A 149 3.49 -22.14 -20.73
N LYS A 150 2.52 -21.74 -19.92
CA LYS A 150 2.15 -22.47 -18.71
C LYS A 150 1.15 -23.59 -19.05
N THR A 151 1.34 -24.76 -18.48
CA THR A 151 0.40 -25.90 -18.61
C THR A 151 -0.72 -25.84 -17.60
N THR A 152 -0.51 -25.21 -16.46
CA THR A 152 -1.51 -24.96 -15.41
C THR A 152 -1.15 -23.69 -14.63
N LEU A 153 -2.16 -23.05 -14.08
CA LEU A 153 -2.03 -21.89 -13.19
C LEU A 153 -2.18 -22.26 -11.71
N LYS A 154 -2.46 -23.54 -11.44
CA LYS A 154 -2.51 -24.04 -10.06
C LYS A 154 -1.14 -23.97 -9.43
N THR A 155 -1.00 -23.14 -8.41
CA THR A 155 0.22 -23.07 -7.62
C THR A 155 0.21 -24.20 -6.60
N GLN A 156 1.22 -25.04 -6.60
CA GLN A 156 1.44 -25.95 -5.48
C GLN A 156 2.00 -25.13 -4.32
N VAL A 157 1.14 -24.82 -3.37
CA VAL A 157 1.58 -24.22 -2.11
C VAL A 157 1.90 -25.36 -1.16
N PRO A 158 3.10 -25.41 -0.56
CA PRO A 158 3.41 -26.41 0.45
C PRO A 158 2.40 -26.28 1.59
N THR A 159 1.80 -27.39 1.98
CA THR A 159 0.92 -27.42 3.15
C THR A 159 1.74 -27.03 4.37
N PRO A 160 1.37 -25.99 5.12
CA PRO A 160 2.10 -25.62 6.32
C PRO A 160 2.09 -26.79 7.32
N GLY A 161 3.22 -27.02 7.96
CA GLY A 161 3.35 -27.99 9.03
C GLY A 161 2.51 -27.59 10.25
N LYS A 162 2.56 -28.41 11.28
CA LYS A 162 2.00 -28.01 12.58
C LYS A 162 2.75 -26.78 13.08
N VAL A 163 2.00 -25.86 13.70
CA VAL A 163 2.59 -24.72 14.38
C VAL A 163 3.52 -25.23 15.49
N GLU A 164 4.72 -24.70 15.55
CA GLU A 164 5.72 -25.06 16.55
C GLU A 164 5.24 -24.69 17.95
N THR A 165 5.29 -25.66 18.86
CA THR A 165 5.15 -25.43 20.31
C THR A 165 6.52 -25.13 20.86
N ILE A 166 6.65 -24.07 21.66
CA ILE A 166 7.93 -23.61 22.19
C ILE A 166 8.27 -24.46 23.43
N ALA A 167 9.00 -25.54 23.23
CA ALA A 167 9.38 -26.44 24.30
C ALA A 167 10.31 -25.74 25.33
N GLY A 168 10.01 -25.89 26.62
CA GLY A 168 10.74 -25.28 27.71
C GLY A 168 10.48 -23.78 27.90
N PHE A 169 9.45 -23.21 27.24
CA PHE A 169 9.11 -21.80 27.39
C PHE A 169 8.80 -21.44 28.84
N ASN A 170 8.02 -22.23 29.52
CA ASN A 170 7.58 -21.99 30.89
C ASN A 170 8.73 -22.06 31.93
N GLU A 171 9.84 -22.69 31.56
CA GLU A 171 10.98 -22.96 32.45
C GLU A 171 12.22 -22.10 32.09
N MET A 172 12.13 -21.21 31.10
CA MET A 172 13.23 -20.32 30.74
C MET A 172 13.57 -19.41 31.92
N ASP A 173 14.86 -19.35 32.26
CA ASP A 173 15.36 -18.31 33.15
C ASP A 173 15.44 -16.94 32.45
N ALA A 174 15.74 -15.90 33.24
CA ALA A 174 15.80 -14.53 32.71
C ALA A 174 16.78 -14.38 31.54
N ALA A 175 17.92 -15.09 31.56
CA ALA A 175 18.92 -15.00 30.49
C ALA A 175 18.44 -15.68 29.20
N ALA A 176 17.81 -16.86 29.32
CA ALA A 176 17.23 -17.58 28.21
C ALA A 176 16.00 -16.82 27.65
N GLY A 177 15.19 -16.22 28.51
CA GLY A 177 14.06 -15.37 28.13
C GLY A 177 14.50 -14.13 27.34
N GLN A 178 15.51 -13.42 27.81
CA GLN A 178 16.03 -12.25 27.07
C GLN A 178 16.59 -12.66 25.71
N LYS A 179 17.34 -13.75 25.65
CA LYS A 179 17.86 -14.29 24.39
C LYS A 179 16.72 -14.68 23.41
N PHE A 180 15.65 -15.27 23.94
CA PHE A 180 14.48 -15.62 23.12
C PHE A 180 13.80 -14.38 22.53
N ILE A 181 13.67 -13.30 23.31
CA ILE A 181 13.14 -11.99 22.85
C ILE A 181 14.01 -11.44 21.73
N ASP A 182 15.32 -11.36 21.96
CA ASP A 182 16.29 -10.77 21.03
C ASP A 182 16.36 -11.54 19.70
N GLU A 183 16.46 -12.87 19.75
CA GLU A 183 16.56 -13.72 18.55
C GLU A 183 15.30 -13.70 17.70
N ARG A 184 14.13 -13.46 18.29
CA ARG A 184 12.86 -13.41 17.59
C ARG A 184 12.39 -11.99 17.28
N GLY A 185 13.12 -10.98 17.75
CA GLY A 185 12.79 -9.57 17.55
C GLY A 185 11.42 -9.21 18.13
N LEU A 186 11.10 -9.73 19.32
CA LEU A 186 9.84 -9.45 19.98
C LEU A 186 9.81 -8.02 20.54
N ALA A 187 8.62 -7.41 20.54
CA ALA A 187 8.39 -6.08 21.09
C ALA A 187 8.20 -6.10 22.62
N MET A 188 7.80 -7.23 23.19
CA MET A 188 7.65 -7.43 24.63
C MET A 188 9.01 -7.39 25.35
N ASP A 189 9.01 -6.96 26.60
CA ASP A 189 10.17 -7.02 27.48
C ASP A 189 10.21 -8.33 28.31
N LEU A 190 11.23 -8.46 29.15
CA LEU A 190 11.41 -9.67 29.98
C LEU A 190 10.27 -9.86 30.99
N ALA A 191 9.75 -8.77 31.56
CA ALA A 191 8.65 -8.86 32.52
C ALA A 191 7.34 -9.31 31.84
N ASP A 192 7.11 -8.89 30.62
CA ASP A 192 5.99 -9.34 29.80
C ASP A 192 6.13 -10.82 29.47
N LEU A 193 7.34 -11.28 29.14
CA LEU A 193 7.60 -12.70 28.89
C LEU A 193 7.36 -13.54 30.14
N GLU A 194 7.84 -13.10 31.30
CA GLU A 194 7.62 -13.78 32.58
C GLU A 194 6.13 -13.85 32.94
N PHE A 195 5.36 -12.81 32.60
CA PHE A 195 3.91 -12.84 32.74
C PHE A 195 3.28 -13.92 31.84
N CYS A 196 3.73 -14.02 30.60
CA CYS A 196 3.28 -15.07 29.68
C CYS A 196 3.65 -16.48 30.20
N GLN A 197 4.86 -16.66 30.70
CA GLN A 197 5.30 -17.93 31.29
C GLN A 197 4.38 -18.36 32.46
N LYS A 198 4.05 -17.43 33.34
CA LYS A 198 3.11 -17.69 34.43
C LYS A 198 1.75 -18.11 33.91
N TYR A 199 1.20 -17.39 32.93
CA TYR A 199 -0.11 -17.70 32.32
C TYR A 199 -0.13 -19.11 31.72
N PHE A 200 0.84 -19.46 30.88
CA PHE A 200 0.88 -20.78 30.23
C PHE A 200 1.20 -21.91 31.23
N SER A 201 1.95 -21.63 32.28
CA SER A 201 2.15 -22.58 33.39
C SER A 201 0.84 -22.87 34.14
N GLU A 202 0.03 -21.84 34.41
CA GLU A 202 -1.30 -22.00 35.02
C GLU A 202 -2.27 -22.74 34.10
N GLU A 203 -2.16 -22.60 32.76
CA GLU A 203 -2.89 -23.38 31.78
C GLU A 203 -2.39 -24.85 31.67
N GLY A 204 -1.23 -25.17 32.22
CA GLY A 204 -0.64 -26.52 32.19
C GLY A 204 -0.15 -26.93 30.79
N ARG A 205 0.24 -25.98 29.97
CA ARG A 205 0.75 -26.23 28.61
C ARG A 205 1.83 -25.22 28.20
N GLU A 206 2.59 -25.57 27.19
CA GLU A 206 3.50 -24.68 26.50
C GLU A 206 2.78 -23.88 25.39
N PRO A 207 3.19 -22.62 25.15
CA PRO A 207 2.62 -21.85 24.05
C PRO A 207 3.14 -22.30 22.69
N THR A 208 2.38 -22.00 21.66
CA THR A 208 2.85 -22.03 20.29
C THR A 208 3.54 -20.74 19.92
N ILE A 209 4.41 -20.77 18.92
CA ILE A 209 5.07 -19.56 18.42
C ILE A 209 4.04 -18.54 17.89
N THR A 210 2.93 -19.01 17.35
CA THR A 210 1.85 -18.14 16.88
C THR A 210 1.19 -17.39 18.04
N GLU A 211 0.93 -18.06 19.16
CA GLU A 211 0.35 -17.42 20.34
C GLU A 211 1.28 -16.31 20.87
N ILE A 212 2.57 -16.60 21.00
CA ILE A 212 3.54 -15.60 21.47
C ILE A 212 3.60 -14.41 20.50
N LYS A 213 3.65 -14.64 19.19
CA LYS A 213 3.66 -13.53 18.20
C LYS A 213 2.37 -12.70 18.21
N VAL A 214 1.21 -13.34 18.43
CA VAL A 214 -0.06 -12.62 18.54
C VAL A 214 -0.08 -11.76 19.82
N ILE A 215 0.35 -12.31 20.95
CA ILE A 215 0.44 -11.58 22.21
C ILE A 215 1.42 -10.41 22.05
N ASP A 216 2.61 -10.67 21.50
CA ASP A 216 3.63 -9.66 21.25
C ASP A 216 3.11 -8.48 20.40
N THR A 217 2.26 -8.78 19.41
CA THR A 217 1.62 -7.75 18.58
C THR A 217 0.74 -6.81 19.42
N TYR A 218 0.07 -7.32 20.45
CA TYR A 218 -0.72 -6.49 21.37
C TYR A 218 0.16 -5.67 22.32
N TRP A 219 1.33 -6.17 22.70
CA TRP A 219 2.30 -5.43 23.52
C TRP A 219 3.10 -4.41 22.70
N SER A 220 3.16 -4.58 21.39
CA SER A 220 3.88 -3.63 20.55
C SER A 220 3.29 -2.22 20.67
N ASP A 221 4.14 -1.23 20.77
CA ASP A 221 3.75 0.18 20.80
C ASP A 221 3.41 0.66 19.37
N HIS A 222 2.32 0.09 18.80
CA HIS A 222 1.84 0.41 17.46
C HIS A 222 1.61 1.91 17.31
N CYS A 223 2.25 2.52 16.31
CA CYS A 223 2.24 3.96 16.07
C CYS A 223 2.69 4.78 17.29
N ARG A 224 3.42 4.17 18.22
CA ARG A 224 3.89 4.78 19.48
C ARG A 224 2.78 5.38 20.34
N HIS A 225 1.59 4.79 20.31
CA HIS A 225 0.47 5.28 21.12
C HIS A 225 0.78 5.27 22.60
N THR A 226 1.43 4.22 23.11
CA THR A 226 1.86 4.14 24.51
C THR A 226 2.91 5.18 24.82
N THR A 227 3.95 5.31 23.98
CA THR A 227 5.00 6.34 24.14
C THR A 227 4.42 7.74 24.14
N PHE A 228 3.56 8.08 23.18
CA PHE A 228 2.94 9.41 23.11
C PHE A 228 1.91 9.66 24.21
N GLY A 229 1.31 8.60 24.74
CA GLY A 229 0.35 8.66 25.85
C GLY A 229 0.98 8.65 27.24
N THR A 230 2.29 8.40 27.36
CA THR A 230 2.98 8.38 28.66
C THR A 230 2.75 9.67 29.43
N GLU A 231 2.26 9.55 30.65
CA GLU A 231 2.02 10.69 31.54
C GLU A 231 3.34 11.21 32.11
N LEU A 232 3.51 12.51 32.06
CA LEU A 232 4.72 13.20 32.55
C LEU A 232 4.41 13.84 33.86
N ASP A 233 4.92 13.25 34.97
CA ASP A 233 4.72 13.77 36.32
C ASP A 233 5.69 14.91 36.66
N LYS A 234 6.90 14.82 36.11
CA LYS A 234 7.95 15.79 36.33
C LYS A 234 8.68 16.12 35.04
N VAL A 235 8.84 17.43 34.81
CA VAL A 235 9.52 17.93 33.60
C VAL A 235 10.60 18.92 34.06
N ASP A 236 11.86 18.60 33.75
CA ASP A 236 13.02 19.47 33.98
C ASP A 236 13.60 19.84 32.61
N ILE A 237 13.76 21.15 32.33
CA ILE A 237 14.22 21.65 31.02
C ILE A 237 15.34 22.66 31.26
N ASP A 238 16.53 22.37 30.76
CA ASP A 238 17.70 23.24 30.87
C ASP A 238 17.73 24.35 29.81
N ASP A 239 17.19 24.07 28.59
CA ASP A 239 17.13 25.05 27.52
C ASP A 239 16.01 26.07 27.74
N ALA A 240 16.37 27.34 27.74
CA ALA A 240 15.45 28.45 28.03
C ALA A 240 14.34 28.59 26.99
N ALA A 241 14.60 28.32 25.69
CA ALA A 241 13.62 28.44 24.66
C ALA A 241 12.60 27.29 24.71
N VAL A 242 13.09 26.06 24.94
CA VAL A 242 12.24 24.88 25.14
C VAL A 242 11.38 25.02 26.39
N LYS A 243 11.96 25.57 27.49
CA LYS A 243 11.24 25.86 28.74
C LYS A 243 10.09 26.85 28.50
N ALA A 244 10.35 27.96 27.80
CA ALA A 244 9.32 28.94 27.46
C ALA A 244 8.22 28.35 26.59
N ALA A 245 8.56 27.46 25.64
CA ALA A 245 7.56 26.75 24.82
C ALA A 245 6.69 25.80 25.65
N PHE A 246 7.30 25.11 26.64
CA PHE A 246 6.58 24.25 27.58
C PHE A 246 5.64 25.05 28.51
N GLU A 247 6.11 26.17 29.03
CA GLU A 247 5.28 27.10 29.82
C GLU A 247 4.09 27.61 28.99
N ARG A 248 4.33 27.99 27.74
CA ARG A 248 3.25 28.38 26.81
C ARG A 248 2.26 27.24 26.55
N TYR A 249 2.73 26.00 26.45
CA TYR A 249 1.87 24.83 26.36
C TYR A 249 0.96 24.71 27.59
N LEU A 250 1.47 24.87 28.78
CA LEU A 250 0.69 24.83 30.04
C LEU A 250 -0.39 25.93 30.10
N GLU A 251 -0.05 27.14 29.64
CA GLU A 251 -1.03 28.24 29.50
C GLU A 251 -2.15 27.87 28.55
N MET A 252 -1.83 27.33 27.37
CA MET A 252 -2.84 26.87 26.40
C MET A 252 -3.75 25.80 26.98
N ARG A 253 -3.22 24.87 27.78
CA ARG A 253 -4.01 23.87 28.51
C ARG A 253 -5.05 24.52 29.41
N HIS A 254 -4.59 25.49 30.21
CA HIS A 254 -5.45 26.25 31.11
C HIS A 254 -6.54 27.01 30.35
N GLU A 255 -6.15 27.76 29.31
CA GLU A 255 -7.08 28.46 28.43
C GLU A 255 -8.15 27.53 27.81
N LEU A 256 -7.78 26.28 27.51
CA LEU A 256 -8.65 25.25 26.95
C LEU A 256 -9.47 24.47 27.99
N GLY A 257 -9.28 24.73 29.31
CA GLY A 257 -9.92 23.98 30.39
C GLY A 257 -9.47 22.51 30.44
N ARG A 258 -8.20 22.24 30.15
CA ARG A 258 -7.62 20.89 30.08
C ARG A 258 -6.75 20.53 31.29
N ASP A 259 -6.79 21.30 32.37
CA ASP A 259 -5.93 21.10 33.55
C ASP A 259 -6.08 19.69 34.15
N ALA A 260 -7.26 19.11 34.09
CA ALA A 260 -7.53 17.74 34.57
C ALA A 260 -7.08 16.61 33.63
N LYS A 261 -6.58 16.93 32.43
CA LYS A 261 -6.06 15.92 31.51
C LYS A 261 -4.58 15.67 31.78
N PRO A 262 -4.05 14.46 31.54
CA PRO A 262 -2.63 14.20 31.73
C PRO A 262 -1.75 15.05 30.80
N VAL A 263 -0.58 15.40 31.27
CA VAL A 263 0.49 16.00 30.45
C VAL A 263 1.20 14.88 29.74
N CYS A 264 1.14 14.85 28.40
CA CYS A 264 1.78 13.82 27.60
C CYS A 264 2.17 14.38 26.22
N LEU A 265 3.02 13.66 25.48
CA LEU A 265 3.47 14.09 24.14
C LEU A 265 2.31 14.24 23.16
N MET A 266 1.29 13.39 23.23
CA MET A 266 0.11 13.49 22.38
C MET A 266 -0.67 14.78 22.63
N ASP A 267 -0.79 15.19 23.90
CA ASP A 267 -1.44 16.46 24.25
C ASP A 267 -0.63 17.65 23.74
N MET A 268 0.69 17.63 23.95
CA MET A 268 1.60 18.66 23.42
C MET A 268 1.51 18.78 21.90
N GLY A 269 1.53 17.66 21.19
CA GLY A 269 1.46 17.65 19.71
C GLY A 269 0.14 18.15 19.14
N THR A 270 -0.94 18.06 19.90
CA THR A 270 -2.30 18.42 19.41
C THR A 270 -2.84 19.73 19.98
N ILE A 271 -2.19 20.30 21.01
CA ILE A 271 -2.71 21.47 21.74
C ILE A 271 -2.81 22.70 20.86
N GLY A 272 -1.82 22.93 19.99
CA GLY A 272 -1.79 24.08 19.10
C GLY A 272 -3.01 24.14 18.18
N ALA A 273 -3.37 23.03 17.55
CA ALA A 273 -4.57 22.96 16.70
C ALA A 273 -5.86 23.24 17.49
N LYS A 274 -5.97 22.68 18.70
CA LYS A 274 -7.12 22.90 19.58
C LYS A 274 -7.24 24.38 20.00
N TRP A 275 -6.10 25.00 20.31
CA TRP A 275 -6.05 26.40 20.70
C TRP A 275 -6.40 27.33 19.53
N LEU A 276 -5.83 27.08 18.34
CA LEU A 276 -6.16 27.84 17.11
C LEU A 276 -7.64 27.72 16.76
N LYS A 277 -8.23 26.54 16.92
CA LYS A 277 -9.66 26.32 16.70
C LYS A 277 -10.51 27.13 17.69
N LYS A 278 -10.19 27.07 19.01
CA LYS A 278 -10.93 27.83 20.04
C LYS A 278 -10.90 29.33 19.78
N ASN A 279 -9.78 29.85 19.30
CA ASN A 279 -9.59 31.26 19.01
C ASN A 279 -10.10 31.69 17.62
N GLY A 280 -10.78 30.81 16.88
CA GLY A 280 -11.40 31.13 15.58
C GLY A 280 -10.40 31.36 14.44
N ILE A 281 -9.15 30.91 14.60
CA ILE A 281 -8.10 31.06 13.56
C ILE A 281 -8.22 29.99 12.50
N LEU A 282 -8.64 28.78 12.88
CA LEU A 282 -8.88 27.65 11.95
C LEU A 282 -10.29 27.73 11.35
N THR A 283 -10.51 28.68 10.45
CA THR A 283 -11.84 28.93 9.86
C THR A 283 -12.17 28.00 8.68
N GLY A 284 -11.14 27.45 8.00
CA GLY A 284 -11.33 26.58 6.85
C GLY A 284 -11.52 25.09 7.18
N LEU A 285 -11.42 24.71 8.46
CA LEU A 285 -11.55 23.30 8.84
C LEU A 285 -13.00 22.84 8.65
N ASP A 286 -13.18 21.75 7.90
CA ASP A 286 -14.48 21.09 7.78
C ASP A 286 -14.68 20.15 8.97
N GLU A 287 -15.77 20.36 9.70
CA GLU A 287 -16.13 19.53 10.85
C GLU A 287 -17.31 18.64 10.48
N SER A 288 -17.08 17.34 10.53
CA SER A 288 -18.12 16.33 10.36
C SER A 288 -18.20 15.42 11.58
N GLU A 289 -19.29 14.67 11.70
CA GLU A 289 -19.48 13.72 12.81
C GLU A 289 -18.43 12.60 12.77
N GLU A 290 -17.90 12.26 11.58
CA GLU A 290 -16.81 11.31 11.41
C GLU A 290 -15.55 12.01 10.95
N ILE A 291 -14.51 11.99 11.79
CA ILE A 291 -13.23 12.62 11.52
C ILE A 291 -12.21 11.53 11.16
N ASN A 292 -12.14 11.16 9.88
CA ASN A 292 -11.16 10.19 9.37
C ASN A 292 -9.95 10.83 8.69
N ALA A 293 -10.07 12.08 8.30
CA ALA A 293 -9.01 12.83 7.66
C ALA A 293 -9.17 14.32 7.98
N CYS A 294 -8.09 15.08 7.85
CA CYS A 294 -8.18 16.53 7.89
C CYS A 294 -8.78 17.02 6.57
N THR A 295 -9.92 17.69 6.64
CA THR A 295 -10.61 18.25 5.48
C THR A 295 -10.68 19.75 5.62
N VAL A 296 -10.24 20.46 4.60
CA VAL A 296 -10.19 21.94 4.56
C VAL A 296 -11.06 22.43 3.42
N LYS A 297 -11.89 23.44 3.72
CA LYS A 297 -12.71 24.17 2.72
C LYS A 297 -11.80 25.15 1.98
N VAL A 298 -11.75 25.04 0.68
CA VAL A 298 -10.93 25.90 -0.18
C VAL A 298 -11.76 26.43 -1.35
N LYS A 299 -11.42 27.63 -1.81
CA LYS A 299 -11.94 28.16 -3.07
C LYS A 299 -10.99 27.76 -4.19
N VAL A 300 -11.53 27.28 -5.29
CA VAL A 300 -10.78 26.87 -6.48
C VAL A 300 -11.36 27.63 -7.68
N ASP A 301 -10.52 28.39 -8.37
CA ASP A 301 -10.88 28.97 -9.66
C ASP A 301 -11.05 27.87 -10.71
N VAL A 302 -12.24 27.80 -11.27
CA VAL A 302 -12.57 26.89 -12.37
C VAL A 302 -13.09 27.70 -13.55
N ASN A 303 -12.23 27.97 -14.52
CA ASN A 303 -12.54 28.78 -15.72
C ASN A 303 -12.99 30.21 -15.39
N GLY A 304 -12.44 30.83 -14.35
CA GLY A 304 -12.76 32.19 -13.92
C GLY A 304 -13.91 32.32 -12.94
N GLU A 305 -14.47 31.20 -12.45
CA GLU A 305 -15.49 31.15 -11.42
C GLU A 305 -14.97 30.40 -10.19
N ASP A 306 -15.16 30.99 -9.00
CA ASP A 306 -14.78 30.37 -7.72
C ASP A 306 -15.77 29.27 -7.32
N GLU A 307 -15.30 28.03 -7.26
CA GLU A 307 -16.05 26.90 -6.72
C GLU A 307 -15.62 26.59 -5.28
N ASP A 308 -16.57 26.14 -4.44
CA ASP A 308 -16.28 25.62 -3.11
C ASP A 308 -15.82 24.15 -3.20
N TRP A 309 -14.60 23.89 -2.72
CA TRP A 309 -14.00 22.56 -2.73
C TRP A 309 -13.62 22.12 -1.32
N LEU A 310 -13.60 20.78 -1.13
CA LEU A 310 -13.06 20.16 0.06
C LEU A 310 -11.70 19.54 -0.30
N PHE A 311 -10.65 20.02 0.35
CA PHE A 311 -9.31 19.45 0.26
C PHE A 311 -9.13 18.47 1.43
N LEU A 312 -9.05 17.16 1.12
CA LEU A 312 -8.80 16.11 2.09
C LEU A 312 -7.31 15.84 2.19
N PHE A 313 -6.79 15.91 3.40
CA PHE A 313 -5.42 15.53 3.70
C PHE A 313 -5.41 14.31 4.64
N LYS A 314 -4.84 13.21 4.18
CA LYS A 314 -4.58 12.02 4.96
C LYS A 314 -3.10 11.70 4.88
N ASN A 315 -2.42 11.69 6.01
CA ASN A 315 -1.05 11.21 6.15
C ASN A 315 -1.04 10.09 7.16
N GLU A 316 -0.65 8.91 6.72
CA GLU A 316 -0.55 7.74 7.57
C GLU A 316 0.69 6.95 7.21
N THR A 317 1.47 6.63 8.25
CA THR A 317 2.64 5.78 8.12
C THR A 317 2.15 4.33 8.27
N HIS A 318 2.13 3.60 7.17
CA HIS A 318 1.77 2.19 7.14
C HIS A 318 2.90 1.40 6.49
N ASN A 319 4.10 1.58 7.04
CA ASN A 319 5.35 1.08 6.46
C ASN A 319 5.43 -0.44 6.48
N HIS A 320 5.23 -1.09 7.62
CA HIS A 320 5.42 -2.53 7.77
C HIS A 320 4.41 -3.35 6.94
N PRO A 321 3.08 -3.14 7.02
CA PRO A 321 2.14 -3.80 6.12
C PRO A 321 2.39 -3.50 4.64
N THR A 322 2.83 -2.28 4.30
CA THR A 322 3.15 -1.90 2.92
C THR A 322 4.43 -2.59 2.41
N GLU A 323 5.36 -2.91 3.30
CA GLU A 323 6.56 -3.66 2.98
C GLU A 323 6.24 -5.12 2.61
N ILE A 324 5.29 -5.73 3.32
CA ILE A 324 4.92 -7.15 3.14
C ILE A 324 3.91 -7.32 2.02
N GLU A 325 2.89 -6.46 1.97
CA GLU A 325 1.80 -6.48 0.99
C GLU A 325 1.48 -5.03 0.56
N PRO A 326 2.16 -4.52 -0.48
CA PRO A 326 2.07 -3.11 -0.89
C PRO A 326 0.67 -2.65 -1.27
N PHE A 327 -0.15 -3.52 -1.85
CA PHE A 327 -1.51 -3.18 -2.27
C PHE A 327 -2.41 -2.94 -1.05
N GLY A 328 -2.46 -3.89 -0.11
CA GLY A 328 -3.25 -3.78 1.10
C GLY A 328 -2.72 -2.68 2.03
N GLY A 329 -1.40 -2.54 2.14
CA GLY A 329 -0.80 -1.46 2.92
C GLY A 329 -1.16 -0.06 2.41
N ALA A 330 -1.38 0.10 1.10
CA ALA A 330 -1.84 1.35 0.51
C ALA A 330 -3.33 1.63 0.78
N ALA A 331 -4.13 0.62 1.12
CA ALA A 331 -5.57 0.76 1.36
C ALA A 331 -5.88 1.74 2.49
N THR A 332 -5.02 1.85 3.49
CA THR A 332 -5.17 2.80 4.60
C THR A 332 -5.17 4.26 4.12
N CYS A 333 -4.34 4.60 3.14
CA CYS A 333 -4.35 5.93 2.53
C CYS A 333 -5.65 6.22 1.76
N ILE A 334 -6.28 5.17 1.21
CA ILE A 334 -7.52 5.28 0.43
C ILE A 334 -8.75 5.26 1.36
N GLY A 335 -8.67 4.57 2.50
CA GLY A 335 -9.77 4.39 3.45
C GLY A 335 -10.33 5.70 4.02
N GLY A 336 -9.49 6.74 4.17
CA GLY A 336 -9.97 8.08 4.54
C GLY A 336 -10.91 8.73 3.52
N ARG A 337 -11.03 8.13 2.33
CA ARG A 337 -11.87 8.59 1.22
C ARG A 337 -13.22 7.87 1.15
N ALA A 338 -13.42 6.80 1.89
CA ALA A 338 -14.58 5.90 1.74
C ALA A 338 -15.92 6.51 2.14
N ARG A 339 -15.94 7.72 2.71
CA ARG A 339 -17.19 8.46 2.97
C ARG A 339 -17.53 9.34 1.78
N PRO A 340 -18.67 9.14 1.12
CA PRO A 340 -19.13 10.08 0.11
C PRO A 340 -19.40 11.43 0.77
N PRO A 341 -18.86 12.54 0.25
CA PRO A 341 -19.27 13.87 0.68
C PRO A 341 -20.77 14.01 0.42
N ALA A 342 -21.47 14.72 1.30
CA ALA A 342 -22.86 15.08 1.07
C ALA A 342 -22.97 15.82 -0.29
N PRO A 343 -23.99 15.50 -1.12
CA PRO A 343 -24.14 16.19 -2.41
C PRO A 343 -24.37 17.69 -2.22
N PRO A 344 -23.83 18.56 -3.06
CA PRO A 344 -23.18 18.29 -4.35
C PRO A 344 -21.66 18.57 -4.35
N CYS A 345 -20.84 17.64 -3.93
CA CYS A 345 -19.40 17.83 -3.98
C CYS A 345 -18.80 17.05 -5.15
N ARG A 346 -18.06 17.74 -6.02
CA ARG A 346 -17.18 17.09 -7.02
C ARG A 346 -15.91 16.65 -6.29
N ALA A 347 -15.72 15.34 -6.13
CA ALA A 347 -14.48 14.80 -5.56
C ALA A 347 -13.48 14.53 -6.68
N PHE A 348 -12.31 15.17 -6.62
CA PHE A 348 -11.15 14.82 -7.45
C PHE A 348 -10.10 14.18 -6.56
N PRO A 349 -9.87 12.87 -6.68
CA PRO A 349 -8.82 12.24 -5.90
C PRO A 349 -7.46 12.49 -6.53
N THR A 350 -6.65 13.27 -5.88
CA THR A 350 -5.20 13.25 -6.08
C THR A 350 -4.60 12.52 -4.89
N CYS A 351 -4.17 11.27 -5.09
CA CYS A 351 -3.46 10.53 -4.06
C CYS A 351 -1.97 10.72 -4.26
N ILE A 352 -1.31 11.44 -3.35
CA ILE A 352 0.15 11.51 -3.29
C ILE A 352 0.59 10.45 -2.29
N ARG A 353 1.17 9.36 -2.80
CA ARG A 353 1.72 8.29 -1.99
C ARG A 353 3.19 8.61 -1.68
N ARG A 354 3.54 8.76 -0.42
CA ARG A 354 4.92 8.68 0.07
C ARG A 354 5.01 7.51 1.03
N CYS A 355 5.69 6.46 0.63
CA CYS A 355 6.16 5.44 1.57
C CYS A 355 7.55 5.86 2.05
N ALA A 356 7.71 5.99 3.37
CA ALA A 356 9.00 6.20 4.00
C ALA A 356 9.68 4.85 4.20
N SER A 357 10.03 4.17 3.11
CA SER A 357 10.86 2.98 3.10
C SER A 357 12.13 3.27 2.30
N PRO A 358 13.28 2.68 2.62
CA PRO A 358 14.47 2.76 1.78
C PRO A 358 14.34 2.02 0.44
N VAL A 359 13.16 1.53 0.11
CA VAL A 359 12.81 1.01 -1.21
C VAL A 359 12.75 2.17 -2.22
N PRO A 360 13.22 1.99 -3.45
CA PRO A 360 13.26 3.04 -4.47
C PRO A 360 11.91 3.74 -4.62
N PRO A 361 11.87 5.02 -5.00
CA PRO A 361 10.70 5.86 -4.92
C PRO A 361 9.54 5.23 -5.70
N ILE A 362 8.48 4.89 -4.95
CA ILE A 362 7.23 4.45 -5.55
C ILE A 362 6.70 5.61 -6.39
N ARG A 363 6.47 5.33 -7.66
CA ARG A 363 6.01 6.32 -8.64
C ARG A 363 4.81 7.10 -8.11
N PRO A 364 4.75 8.41 -8.30
CA PRO A 364 3.55 9.18 -8.00
C PRO A 364 2.39 8.60 -8.83
N CYS A 365 1.32 8.23 -8.16
CA CYS A 365 0.08 7.83 -8.81
C CYS A 365 -0.44 9.04 -9.60
N ARG A 366 -0.27 9.04 -10.92
CA ARG A 366 -0.95 10.04 -11.75
C ARG A 366 -2.43 9.73 -11.72
N SER A 367 -3.22 10.76 -11.51
CA SER A 367 -4.66 10.76 -11.48
C SER A 367 -5.26 9.87 -12.58
N PRO A 368 -6.14 8.92 -12.24
CA PRO A 368 -6.99 8.30 -13.23
C PRO A 368 -7.85 9.39 -13.87
N LYS A 369 -8.05 9.26 -15.18
CA LYS A 369 -8.97 10.08 -15.97
C LYS A 369 -10.27 10.30 -15.20
N ARG A 370 -10.80 11.51 -15.26
CA ARG A 370 -12.07 11.98 -14.72
C ARG A 370 -13.12 10.86 -14.71
N LEU A 371 -13.36 10.26 -13.57
CA LEU A 371 -14.60 9.52 -13.33
C LEU A 371 -15.68 10.57 -13.09
N LYS A 372 -16.47 10.88 -14.14
CA LYS A 372 -17.74 11.55 -13.98
C LYS A 372 -18.66 10.58 -13.22
N ALA A 373 -18.77 10.74 -11.92
CA ALA A 373 -19.89 10.16 -11.21
C ALA A 373 -21.15 10.97 -11.60
N SER A 374 -21.95 10.46 -12.52
CA SER A 374 -23.31 10.95 -12.72
C SER A 374 -24.15 10.45 -11.55
N CYS A 375 -24.57 11.34 -10.67
CA CYS A 375 -25.69 11.05 -9.76
C CYS A 375 -26.99 10.92 -10.60
N PRO A 376 -27.80 9.88 -10.39
CA PRO A 376 -29.15 9.88 -10.90
C PRO A 376 -29.95 10.96 -10.17
N SER A 377 -30.60 11.84 -10.96
CA SER A 377 -31.56 12.81 -10.46
C SER A 377 -32.69 12.09 -9.74
N ALA A 378 -32.85 12.40 -8.45
CA ALA A 378 -34.09 12.07 -7.76
C ALA A 378 -35.22 12.91 -8.37
N SER A 379 -36.09 12.25 -9.11
CA SER A 379 -37.38 12.83 -9.52
C SER A 379 -38.38 12.61 -8.40
N SER A 380 -38.93 13.72 -7.92
CA SER A 380 -40.15 13.97 -7.16
C SER A 380 -40.55 12.96 -6.10
#